data_f45d94163b463d2d3c8e2fc7d3c165ed
#
_entry.id   f45d94163b463d2d3c8e2fc7d3c165ed
#
_cell.length_a   1.000
_cell.length_b   1.000
_cell.length_c   1.000
_cell.angle_alpha   90.00
_cell.angle_beta   90.00
_cell.angle_gamma   90.00
#
_symmetry.space_group_name_H-M   'P 1'
#
loop_
_entity.id
_entity.type
_entity.pdbx_description
1 polymer ?
#
loop_
_entity_poly.entity_id
_entity_poly.type
_entity_poly.pdbx_seq_one_letter_code
_entity_poly.pdbx_strand_id
1 'polypeptide(L)'
;MTDGAPRSIGRDTSILNDHAPPSAASTRPAFDEPTLDQLLAEPIVRQLMRSDHTDERTIRRLLQEIVVARPALPPSDHLNAEDPNAIVQLLVETARLWRRLLDRELRAKIPGMTRARCIVLIHLERFAGLNQAGLSQILDIRPSTLVRLVDRLEAAGFLTRIPDPDDRRAHILALTAKALPIIECINDLTRKTDDELQLGISHAEAGQLRTLLCRLLSNLRSRLDEFPSSERIRTRRYT
;
A
#
# COMPACT_ATOMS: atom_id res chain seq x y z
N MET A 1 15.48 -77.02 7.76
CA MET A 1 14.44 -77.90 7.34
C MET A 1 13.18 -77.08 7.37
N THR A 2 12.76 -76.85 6.23
CA THR A 2 11.51 -76.73 5.47
C THR A 2 10.87 -75.36 5.69
N ASP A 3 11.00 -74.52 4.77
CA ASP A 3 10.41 -74.39 3.43
C ASP A 3 8.90 -74.10 3.48
N GLY A 4 8.49 -72.98 2.96
CA GLY A 4 7.14 -72.56 2.87
C GLY A 4 7.00 -71.19 2.18
N ALA A 5 7.16 -71.20 0.86
CA ALA A 5 7.01 -70.00 0.03
C ALA A 5 5.55 -69.52 -0.09
N PRO A 6 5.32 -68.28 -0.50
CA PRO A 6 4.05 -67.57 -0.41
C PRO A 6 3.18 -67.80 -1.67
N ARG A 7 1.87 -67.80 -1.45
CA ARG A 7 0.89 -67.74 -2.49
C ARG A 7 0.56 -66.28 -2.87
N SER A 8 0.73 -66.00 -4.14
CA SER A 8 0.26 -64.81 -4.85
C SER A 8 -1.27 -64.73 -4.82
N ILE A 9 -1.81 -63.59 -4.42
CA ILE A 9 -3.22 -63.25 -4.65
C ILE A 9 -3.26 -61.98 -5.50
N GLY A 10 -4.03 -62.06 -6.55
CA GLY A 10 -4.13 -61.16 -7.68
C GLY A 10 -4.41 -59.71 -7.37
N ARG A 11 -3.83 -58.88 -8.20
CA ARG A 11 -4.17 -57.48 -8.36
C ARG A 11 -5.48 -57.36 -9.09
N ASP A 12 -6.47 -56.82 -8.43
CA ASP A 12 -7.63 -56.28 -9.10
C ASP A 12 -7.48 -54.76 -9.12
N THR A 13 -7.12 -54.26 -10.30
CA THR A 13 -6.98 -52.83 -10.58
C THR A 13 -8.24 -52.38 -11.30
N SER A 14 -9.17 -51.80 -10.56
CA SER A 14 -10.15 -50.86 -11.16
C SER A 14 -11.05 -50.27 -10.10
N ILE A 15 -10.64 -49.21 -9.46
CA ILE A 15 -11.55 -48.13 -9.05
C ILE A 15 -10.77 -46.81 -9.23
N LEU A 16 -10.90 -46.22 -10.38
CA LEU A 16 -10.54 -44.86 -10.68
C LEU A 16 -11.41 -43.96 -9.81
N ASN A 17 -10.76 -43.37 -8.82
CA ASN A 17 -11.37 -42.38 -7.98
C ASN A 17 -11.30 -41.02 -8.70
N ASP A 18 -12.38 -40.73 -9.39
CA ASP A 18 -12.66 -39.46 -10.04
C ASP A 18 -13.11 -38.47 -8.94
N HIS A 19 -12.14 -37.96 -8.22
CA HIS A 19 -12.33 -36.80 -7.34
C HIS A 19 -11.30 -35.74 -7.72
N ALA A 20 -11.62 -35.02 -8.80
CA ALA A 20 -11.06 -33.71 -9.02
C ALA A 20 -11.47 -32.82 -7.84
N PRO A 21 -10.54 -32.14 -7.17
CA PRO A 21 -10.91 -31.16 -6.15
C PRO A 21 -11.72 -30.04 -6.83
N PRO A 22 -12.76 -29.52 -6.18
CA PRO A 22 -13.51 -28.40 -6.73
C PRO A 22 -12.53 -27.24 -6.96
N SER A 23 -12.50 -26.78 -8.18
CA SER A 23 -11.81 -25.57 -8.60
C SER A 23 -12.15 -24.46 -7.59
N ALA A 24 -11.18 -24.10 -6.75
CA ALA A 24 -11.28 -22.95 -5.91
C ALA A 24 -11.48 -21.74 -6.84
N ALA A 25 -12.73 -21.34 -7.01
CA ALA A 25 -13.05 -20.06 -7.59
C ALA A 25 -12.32 -19.01 -6.76
N SER A 26 -11.26 -18.50 -7.34
CA SER A 26 -10.48 -17.37 -6.81
C SER A 26 -11.45 -16.19 -6.66
N THR A 27 -11.99 -16.02 -5.46
CA THR A 27 -12.77 -14.85 -5.09
C THR A 27 -11.78 -13.69 -5.01
N ARG A 28 -11.53 -13.05 -6.14
CA ARG A 28 -10.78 -11.78 -6.20
C ARG A 28 -11.55 -10.78 -5.37
N PRO A 29 -10.93 -10.13 -4.38
CA PRO A 29 -11.56 -8.99 -3.72
C PRO A 29 -11.76 -7.91 -4.79
N ALA A 30 -13.03 -7.59 -5.06
CA ALA A 30 -13.40 -6.57 -6.04
C ALA A 30 -13.07 -5.19 -5.47
N PHE A 31 -11.87 -4.72 -5.75
CA PHE A 31 -11.53 -3.30 -5.69
C PHE A 31 -11.61 -2.75 -7.12
N ASP A 32 -12.81 -2.58 -7.63
CA ASP A 32 -12.99 -1.88 -8.89
C ASP A 32 -12.81 -0.38 -8.63
N GLU A 33 -11.62 0.13 -8.91
CA GLU A 33 -11.48 1.57 -9.14
C GLU A 33 -12.21 1.88 -10.44
N PRO A 34 -13.16 2.84 -10.42
CA PRO A 34 -13.87 3.19 -11.65
C PRO A 34 -12.86 3.63 -12.71
N THR A 35 -13.01 3.08 -13.89
CA THR A 35 -12.23 3.51 -15.05
C THR A 35 -12.53 4.97 -15.38
N LEU A 36 -11.67 5.63 -16.13
CA LEU A 36 -11.94 7.00 -16.60
C LEU A 36 -13.29 7.08 -17.32
N ASP A 37 -13.62 6.07 -18.11
CA ASP A 37 -14.90 6.00 -18.83
C ASP A 37 -16.09 5.91 -17.88
N GLN A 38 -16.00 5.13 -16.81
CA GLN A 38 -17.01 5.04 -15.76
C GLN A 38 -17.17 6.37 -15.02
N LEU A 39 -16.05 7.02 -14.67
CA LEU A 39 -16.09 8.33 -14.01
C LEU A 39 -16.71 9.41 -14.88
N LEU A 40 -16.37 9.48 -16.18
CA LEU A 40 -16.92 10.43 -17.12
C LEU A 40 -18.39 10.13 -17.45
N ALA A 41 -18.86 8.90 -17.24
CA ALA A 41 -20.25 8.51 -17.40
C ALA A 41 -21.14 8.88 -16.19
N GLU A 42 -20.56 9.21 -15.03
CA GLU A 42 -21.30 9.56 -13.83
C GLU A 42 -22.14 10.83 -14.03
N PRO A 43 -23.43 10.85 -13.61
CA PRO A 43 -24.32 11.98 -13.79
C PRO A 43 -23.80 13.28 -13.18
N ILE A 44 -23.17 13.20 -12.01
CA ILE A 44 -22.61 14.36 -11.31
C ILE A 44 -21.40 14.93 -12.03
N VAL A 45 -20.55 14.07 -12.61
CA VAL A 45 -19.39 14.49 -13.40
C VAL A 45 -19.85 15.19 -14.68
N ARG A 46 -20.85 14.63 -15.37
CA ARG A 46 -21.44 15.25 -16.56
C ARG A 46 -22.10 16.59 -16.24
N GLN A 47 -22.71 16.74 -15.06
CA GLN A 47 -23.29 18.01 -14.63
C GLN A 47 -22.20 19.06 -14.37
N LEU A 48 -21.11 18.69 -13.70
CA LEU A 48 -19.95 19.56 -13.49
C LEU A 48 -19.32 19.98 -14.83
N MET A 49 -19.12 19.03 -15.74
CA MET A 49 -18.58 19.31 -17.07
C MET A 49 -19.43 20.32 -17.85
N ARG A 50 -20.77 20.23 -17.75
CA ARG A 50 -21.67 21.21 -18.37
C ARG A 50 -21.57 22.58 -17.70
N SER A 51 -21.48 22.61 -16.36
CA SER A 51 -21.33 23.86 -15.61
C SER A 51 -20.03 24.58 -15.99
N ASP A 52 -18.95 23.84 -16.19
CA ASP A 52 -17.64 24.38 -16.52
C ASP A 52 -17.37 24.51 -18.03
N HIS A 53 -18.40 24.31 -18.86
CA HIS A 53 -18.35 24.38 -20.34
C HIS A 53 -17.20 23.48 -20.89
N THR A 54 -16.96 22.33 -20.25
CA THR A 54 -15.89 21.39 -20.60
C THR A 54 -16.50 20.10 -21.15
N ASP A 55 -15.96 19.61 -22.25
CA ASP A 55 -16.38 18.35 -22.85
C ASP A 55 -15.41 17.18 -22.53
N GLU A 56 -15.88 15.96 -22.76
CA GLU A 56 -15.12 14.74 -22.52
C GLU A 56 -13.82 14.69 -23.33
N ARG A 57 -13.84 15.23 -24.57
CA ARG A 57 -12.65 15.27 -25.44
C ARG A 57 -11.59 16.18 -24.86
N THR A 58 -11.98 17.31 -24.31
CA THR A 58 -11.08 18.25 -23.64
C THR A 58 -10.44 17.63 -22.41
N ILE A 59 -11.22 16.92 -21.57
CA ILE A 59 -10.68 16.22 -20.40
C ILE A 59 -9.70 15.11 -20.83
N ARG A 60 -10.06 14.29 -21.81
CA ARG A 60 -9.18 13.25 -22.33
C ARG A 60 -7.88 13.82 -22.92
N ARG A 61 -7.98 14.93 -23.66
CA ARG A 61 -6.81 15.62 -24.21
C ARG A 61 -5.92 16.16 -23.10
N LEU A 62 -6.47 16.85 -22.10
CA LEU A 62 -5.72 17.35 -20.94
C LEU A 62 -5.05 16.23 -20.16
N LEU A 63 -5.72 15.09 -19.97
CA LEU A 63 -5.13 13.93 -19.32
C LEU A 63 -4.00 13.32 -20.16
N GLN A 64 -4.15 13.26 -21.50
CA GLN A 64 -3.09 12.84 -22.39
C GLN A 64 -1.91 13.83 -22.38
N GLU A 65 -2.17 15.13 -22.40
CA GLU A 65 -1.13 16.16 -22.29
C GLU A 65 -0.41 16.06 -20.94
N ILE A 66 -1.11 15.80 -19.82
CA ILE A 66 -0.50 15.59 -18.51
C ILE A 66 0.33 14.29 -18.48
N VAL A 67 -0.13 13.23 -19.15
CA VAL A 67 0.62 11.96 -19.25
C VAL A 67 1.86 12.14 -20.13
N VAL A 68 1.74 12.90 -21.22
CA VAL A 68 2.85 13.18 -22.16
C VAL A 68 3.78 14.28 -21.61
N ALA A 69 3.22 15.32 -20.96
CA ALA A 69 3.97 16.40 -20.32
C ALA A 69 4.54 16.03 -18.93
N ARG A 70 4.28 14.80 -18.46
CA ARG A 70 5.05 14.28 -17.34
C ARG A 70 6.47 14.07 -17.88
N PRO A 71 7.41 14.99 -17.62
CA PRO A 71 8.76 14.80 -18.10
C PRO A 71 9.17 13.44 -17.55
N ALA A 72 9.52 12.52 -18.44
CA ALA A 72 10.39 11.44 -18.01
C ALA A 72 11.51 12.18 -17.29
N LEU A 73 11.56 12.09 -15.94
CA LEU A 73 12.72 12.63 -15.25
C LEU A 73 13.93 12.08 -16.00
N PRO A 74 14.90 12.94 -16.33
CA PRO A 74 16.09 12.48 -17.02
C PRO A 74 16.61 11.25 -16.28
N PRO A 75 17.09 10.24 -16.98
CA PRO A 75 17.68 9.08 -16.36
C PRO A 75 18.71 9.57 -15.33
N SER A 76 18.83 8.88 -14.23
CA SER A 76 19.67 9.23 -13.07
C SER A 76 21.16 9.44 -13.41
N ASP A 77 21.54 9.26 -14.65
CA ASP A 77 22.89 9.45 -15.22
C ASP A 77 23.47 10.86 -14.99
N HIS A 78 22.64 11.81 -14.57
CA HIS A 78 23.07 13.18 -14.25
C HIS A 78 23.30 13.40 -12.74
N LEU A 79 22.98 12.40 -11.91
CA LEU A 79 23.25 12.48 -10.48
C LEU A 79 24.71 12.09 -10.25
N ASN A 80 25.59 13.07 -10.33
CA ASN A 80 26.99 12.87 -9.98
C ASN A 80 27.06 12.63 -8.47
N ALA A 81 27.50 11.43 -8.06
CA ALA A 81 27.66 11.07 -6.65
C ALA A 81 28.68 11.99 -5.92
N GLU A 82 29.50 12.71 -6.68
CA GLU A 82 30.49 13.66 -6.16
C GLU A 82 29.90 15.06 -5.91
N ASP A 83 28.65 15.34 -6.36
CA ASP A 83 27.99 16.61 -6.08
C ASP A 83 27.58 16.67 -4.59
N PRO A 84 28.05 17.64 -3.81
CA PRO A 84 27.67 17.80 -2.41
C PRO A 84 26.16 17.90 -2.18
N ASN A 85 25.41 18.34 -3.18
CA ASN A 85 23.95 18.46 -3.12
C ASN A 85 23.20 17.21 -3.61
N ALA A 86 23.91 16.17 -4.09
CA ALA A 86 23.30 14.97 -4.65
C ALA A 86 22.52 14.14 -3.61
N ILE A 87 22.82 14.24 -2.30
CA ILE A 87 22.19 13.42 -1.27
C ILE A 87 20.66 13.54 -1.30
N VAL A 88 20.13 14.77 -1.30
CA VAL A 88 18.68 15.00 -1.30
C VAL A 88 18.05 14.49 -2.61
N GLN A 89 18.69 14.75 -3.74
CA GLN A 89 18.23 14.30 -5.05
C GLN A 89 18.23 12.77 -5.15
N LEU A 90 19.30 12.11 -4.68
CA LEU A 90 19.40 10.65 -4.62
C LEU A 90 18.31 10.03 -3.73
N LEU A 91 18.07 10.61 -2.56
CA LEU A 91 17.00 10.16 -1.65
C LEU A 91 15.62 10.28 -2.29
N VAL A 92 15.33 11.44 -2.90
CA VAL A 92 14.04 11.68 -3.58
C VAL A 92 13.84 10.72 -4.74
N GLU A 93 14.88 10.53 -5.57
CA GLU A 93 14.80 9.65 -6.74
C GLU A 93 14.70 8.18 -6.33
N THR A 94 15.52 7.74 -5.38
CA THR A 94 15.44 6.38 -4.83
C THR A 94 14.04 6.10 -4.26
N ALA A 95 13.51 7.02 -3.44
CA ALA A 95 12.17 6.88 -2.89
C ALA A 95 11.08 6.88 -3.98
N ARG A 96 11.26 7.63 -5.07
CA ARG A 96 10.35 7.67 -6.21
C ARG A 96 10.34 6.34 -6.97
N LEU A 97 11.51 5.81 -7.29
CA LEU A 97 11.66 4.56 -8.03
C LEU A 97 11.16 3.37 -7.19
N TRP A 98 11.54 3.31 -5.91
CA TRP A 98 11.05 2.29 -4.99
C TRP A 98 9.51 2.29 -4.89
N ARG A 99 8.90 3.48 -4.76
CA ARG A 99 7.43 3.59 -4.76
C ARG A 99 6.79 3.07 -6.05
N ARG A 100 7.39 3.37 -7.21
CA ARG A 100 6.90 2.85 -8.50
C ARG A 100 7.01 1.33 -8.59
N LEU A 101 8.13 0.76 -8.11
CA LEU A 101 8.33 -0.69 -8.06
C LEU A 101 7.26 -1.33 -7.16
N LEU A 102 7.10 -0.84 -5.94
CA LEU A 102 6.11 -1.34 -5.00
C LEU A 102 4.68 -1.23 -5.53
N ASP A 103 4.30 -0.10 -6.15
CA ASP A 103 2.98 0.08 -6.75
C ASP A 103 2.73 -0.91 -7.91
N ARG A 104 3.76 -1.26 -8.67
CA ARG A 104 3.67 -2.28 -9.74
C ARG A 104 3.45 -3.67 -9.16
N GLU A 105 4.25 -4.03 -8.17
CA GLU A 105 4.16 -5.34 -7.51
C GLU A 105 2.83 -5.52 -6.77
N LEU A 106 2.35 -4.47 -6.07
CA LEU A 106 1.04 -4.48 -5.41
C LEU A 106 -0.10 -4.71 -6.41
N ARG A 107 -0.08 -3.99 -7.54
CA ARG A 107 -1.13 -4.17 -8.57
C ARG A 107 -1.15 -5.57 -9.14
N ALA A 108 0.02 -6.18 -9.30
CA ALA A 108 0.13 -7.53 -9.82
C ALA A 108 -0.37 -8.59 -8.84
N LYS A 109 -0.07 -8.43 -7.54
CA LYS A 109 -0.36 -9.44 -6.52
C LYS A 109 -1.68 -9.23 -5.79
N ILE A 110 -2.07 -7.98 -5.54
CA ILE A 110 -3.27 -7.63 -4.79
C ILE A 110 -4.07 -6.60 -5.61
N PRO A 111 -4.82 -7.04 -6.62
CA PRO A 111 -5.62 -6.15 -7.44
C PRO A 111 -6.52 -5.23 -6.60
N GLY A 112 -6.54 -3.94 -6.93
CA GLY A 112 -7.31 -2.94 -6.20
C GLY A 112 -6.69 -2.44 -4.88
N MET A 113 -5.58 -3.04 -4.42
CA MET A 113 -4.85 -2.51 -3.27
C MET A 113 -3.91 -1.39 -3.72
N THR A 114 -4.04 -0.22 -3.09
CA THR A 114 -3.15 0.92 -3.30
C THR A 114 -2.16 1.04 -2.14
N ARG A 115 -0.98 1.63 -2.39
CA ARG A 115 0.00 1.87 -1.33
C ARG A 115 -0.59 2.64 -0.15
N ALA A 116 -1.46 3.62 -0.39
CA ALA A 116 -2.11 4.36 0.68
C ALA A 116 -2.98 3.46 1.57
N ARG A 117 -3.69 2.48 0.99
CA ARG A 117 -4.47 1.49 1.75
C ARG A 117 -3.56 0.52 2.52
N CYS A 118 -2.44 0.10 1.90
CA CYS A 118 -1.44 -0.73 2.57
C CYS A 118 -0.89 -0.05 3.82
N ILE A 119 -0.53 1.24 3.72
CA ILE A 119 0.00 2.01 4.84
C ILE A 119 -1.01 2.07 6.00
N VAL A 120 -2.30 2.25 5.72
CA VAL A 120 -3.35 2.21 6.75
C VAL A 120 -3.39 0.86 7.46
N LEU A 121 -3.42 -0.25 6.71
CA LEU A 121 -3.48 -1.60 7.29
C LEU A 121 -2.24 -1.91 8.14
N ILE A 122 -1.05 -1.62 7.65
CA ILE A 122 0.22 -1.84 8.37
C ILE A 122 0.29 -1.01 9.66
N HIS A 123 -0.20 0.24 9.64
CA HIS A 123 -0.19 1.05 10.87
C HIS A 123 -1.22 0.56 11.89
N LEU A 124 -2.39 0.09 11.44
CA LEU A 124 -3.37 -0.51 12.34
C LEU A 124 -2.91 -1.86 12.91
N GLU A 125 -2.11 -2.63 12.17
CA GLU A 125 -1.46 -3.83 12.71
C GLU A 125 -0.44 -3.48 13.80
N ARG A 126 0.36 -2.43 13.55
CA ARG A 126 1.43 -2.02 14.46
C ARG A 126 0.95 -1.29 15.71
N PHE A 127 -0.14 -0.56 15.58
CA PHE A 127 -0.69 0.30 16.63
C PHE A 127 -2.18 -0.02 16.81
N ALA A 128 -2.48 -0.98 17.69
CA ALA A 128 -3.86 -1.30 18.04
C ALA A 128 -4.52 -0.13 18.80
N GLY A 129 -5.83 0.00 18.64
CA GLY A 129 -6.60 1.00 19.39
C GLY A 129 -6.57 2.42 18.83
N LEU A 130 -6.02 2.63 17.62
CA LEU A 130 -6.03 3.95 16.99
C LEU A 130 -7.43 4.32 16.50
N ASN A 131 -7.83 5.54 16.80
CA ASN A 131 -8.95 6.20 16.14
C ASN A 131 -8.49 6.92 14.86
N GLN A 132 -9.44 7.40 14.06
CA GLN A 132 -9.13 8.08 12.81
C GLN A 132 -8.25 9.35 13.00
N ALA A 133 -8.45 10.09 14.09
CA ALA A 133 -7.67 11.28 14.35
C ALA A 133 -6.20 10.95 14.65
N GLY A 134 -5.95 9.96 15.51
CA GLY A 134 -4.60 9.49 15.81
C GLY A 134 -3.89 8.92 14.57
N LEU A 135 -4.59 8.12 13.77
CA LEU A 135 -4.03 7.58 12.54
C LEU A 135 -3.73 8.69 11.50
N SER A 136 -4.58 9.71 11.39
CA SER A 136 -4.35 10.88 10.51
C SER A 136 -3.08 11.64 10.90
N GLN A 137 -2.84 11.81 12.20
CA GLN A 137 -1.62 12.45 12.71
C GLN A 137 -0.36 11.62 12.45
N ILE A 138 -0.42 10.29 12.70
CA ILE A 138 0.72 9.39 12.47
C ILE A 138 1.11 9.35 11.00
N LEU A 139 0.11 9.33 10.10
CA LEU A 139 0.33 9.25 8.66
C LEU A 139 0.62 10.59 8.00
N ASP A 140 0.48 11.69 8.73
CA ASP A 140 0.60 13.08 8.22
C ASP A 140 -0.26 13.29 6.96
N ILE A 141 -1.52 12.84 7.00
CA ILE A 141 -2.48 13.01 5.93
C ILE A 141 -3.73 13.73 6.41
N ARG A 142 -4.39 14.45 5.50
CA ARG A 142 -5.63 15.16 5.82
C ARG A 142 -6.71 14.20 6.30
N PRO A 143 -7.46 14.54 7.37
CA PRO A 143 -8.55 13.70 7.88
C PRO A 143 -9.55 13.25 6.80
N SER A 144 -9.91 14.13 5.87
CA SER A 144 -10.82 13.81 4.76
C SER A 144 -10.27 12.75 3.80
N THR A 145 -8.95 12.73 3.60
CA THR A 145 -8.29 11.68 2.80
C THR A 145 -8.32 10.35 3.54
N LEU A 146 -8.02 10.37 4.85
CA LEU A 146 -8.06 9.16 5.66
C LEU A 146 -9.46 8.57 5.72
N VAL A 147 -10.51 9.38 5.90
CA VAL A 147 -11.91 8.92 5.89
C VAL A 147 -12.19 8.08 4.64
N ARG A 148 -11.84 8.58 3.46
CA ARG A 148 -12.06 7.86 2.20
C ARG A 148 -11.29 6.53 2.13
N LEU A 149 -10.07 6.48 2.67
CA LEU A 149 -9.27 5.25 2.70
C LEU A 149 -9.90 4.22 3.64
N VAL A 150 -10.32 4.67 4.83
CA VAL A 150 -10.98 3.84 5.85
C VAL A 150 -12.31 3.31 5.33
N ASP A 151 -13.17 4.17 4.75
CA ASP A 151 -14.46 3.77 4.19
C ASP A 151 -14.31 2.66 3.13
N ARG A 152 -13.32 2.80 2.24
CA ARG A 152 -13.05 1.79 1.22
C ARG A 152 -12.50 0.49 1.79
N LEU A 153 -11.67 0.55 2.83
CA LEU A 153 -11.14 -0.63 3.51
C LEU A 153 -12.22 -1.33 4.33
N GLU A 154 -13.13 -0.57 4.96
CA GLU A 154 -14.28 -1.11 5.68
C GLU A 154 -15.29 -1.75 4.72
N ALA A 155 -15.64 -1.09 3.62
CA ALA A 155 -16.49 -1.65 2.58
C ALA A 155 -15.92 -2.94 1.96
N ALA A 156 -14.60 -3.05 1.90
CA ALA A 156 -13.90 -4.27 1.48
C ALA A 156 -13.80 -5.32 2.59
N GLY A 157 -14.21 -4.99 3.81
CA GLY A 157 -14.22 -5.88 4.97
C GLY A 157 -12.84 -6.15 5.57
N PHE A 158 -11.86 -5.27 5.38
CA PHE A 158 -10.52 -5.41 5.95
C PHE A 158 -10.38 -4.76 7.33
N LEU A 159 -11.22 -3.80 7.62
CA LEU A 159 -11.31 -3.17 8.93
C LEU A 159 -12.76 -2.93 9.32
N THR A 160 -12.99 -2.61 10.57
CA THR A 160 -14.28 -2.18 11.11
C THR A 160 -14.08 -1.06 12.11
N ARG A 161 -15.12 -0.24 12.28
CA ARG A 161 -15.17 0.78 13.32
C ARG A 161 -15.87 0.19 14.53
N ILE A 162 -15.21 0.18 15.68
CA ILE A 162 -15.80 -0.23 16.97
C ILE A 162 -15.91 0.98 17.88
N PRO A 163 -16.96 1.09 18.71
CA PRO A 163 -17.07 2.17 19.70
C PRO A 163 -15.83 2.20 20.60
N ASP A 164 -15.30 3.40 20.85
CA ASP A 164 -14.21 3.58 21.80
C ASP A 164 -14.78 3.41 23.24
N PRO A 165 -14.19 2.54 24.07
CA PRO A 165 -14.67 2.32 25.44
C PRO A 165 -14.55 3.58 26.32
N ASP A 166 -13.58 4.45 26.02
CA ASP A 166 -13.29 5.65 26.79
C ASP A 166 -14.00 6.90 26.28
N ASP A 167 -14.37 6.93 24.98
CA ASP A 167 -15.09 8.05 24.36
C ASP A 167 -16.22 7.55 23.46
N ARG A 168 -17.46 7.65 23.93
CA ARG A 168 -18.66 7.24 23.18
C ARG A 168 -18.86 7.96 21.84
N ARG A 169 -18.15 9.05 21.58
CA ARG A 169 -18.23 9.80 20.33
C ARG A 169 -17.14 9.39 19.33
N ALA A 170 -16.15 8.64 19.80
CA ALA A 170 -15.04 8.16 19.00
C ALA A 170 -15.25 6.70 18.56
N HIS A 171 -14.58 6.33 17.49
CA HIS A 171 -14.51 4.95 17.03
C HIS A 171 -13.04 4.56 16.85
N ILE A 172 -12.69 3.41 17.36
CA ILE A 172 -11.41 2.75 17.14
C ILE A 172 -11.49 1.98 15.83
N LEU A 173 -10.41 2.00 15.08
CA LEU A 173 -10.25 1.21 13.86
C LEU A 173 -9.66 -0.15 14.22
N ALA A 174 -10.38 -1.21 13.92
CA ALA A 174 -9.95 -2.58 14.19
C ALA A 174 -9.79 -3.36 12.87
N LEU A 175 -8.70 -4.12 12.75
CA LEU A 175 -8.51 -5.03 11.64
C LEU A 175 -9.44 -6.25 11.78
N THR A 176 -9.93 -6.73 10.65
CA THR A 176 -10.68 -8.00 10.61
C THR A 176 -9.73 -9.15 10.30
N ALA A 177 -10.18 -10.39 10.55
CA ALA A 177 -9.43 -11.59 10.16
C ALA A 177 -9.11 -11.63 8.65
N LYS A 178 -9.95 -11.01 7.81
CA LYS A 178 -9.74 -10.91 6.36
C LYS A 178 -8.52 -10.07 5.99
N ALA A 179 -8.13 -9.12 6.84
CA ALA A 179 -6.97 -8.27 6.59
C ALA A 179 -5.63 -9.00 6.78
N LEU A 180 -5.56 -9.99 7.67
CA LEU A 180 -4.31 -10.63 8.05
C LEU A 180 -3.53 -11.23 6.87
N PRO A 181 -4.12 -12.05 5.98
CA PRO A 181 -3.39 -12.59 4.83
C PRO A 181 -2.96 -11.49 3.83
N ILE A 182 -3.69 -10.39 3.76
CA ILE A 182 -3.32 -9.24 2.93
C ILE A 182 -2.12 -8.50 3.50
N ILE A 183 -2.11 -8.30 4.82
CA ILE A 183 -0.99 -7.66 5.53
C ILE A 183 0.27 -8.53 5.39
N GLU A 184 0.17 -9.83 5.55
CA GLU A 184 1.27 -10.77 5.34
C GLU A 184 1.83 -10.66 3.92
N CYS A 185 0.97 -10.66 2.91
CA CYS A 185 1.37 -10.48 1.52
C CYS A 185 2.07 -9.13 1.27
N ILE A 186 1.60 -8.03 1.91
CA ILE A 186 2.24 -6.71 1.82
C ILE A 186 3.62 -6.74 2.47
N ASN A 187 3.76 -7.37 3.64
CA ASN A 187 5.02 -7.49 4.37
C ASN A 187 6.03 -8.31 3.56
N ASP A 188 5.61 -9.39 2.93
CA ASP A 188 6.47 -10.22 2.05
C ASP A 188 6.93 -9.44 0.82
N LEU A 189 6.02 -8.70 0.18
CA LEU A 189 6.34 -7.84 -0.94
C LEU A 189 7.35 -6.76 -0.57
N THR A 190 7.15 -6.10 0.57
CA THR A 190 8.05 -5.07 1.05
C THR A 190 9.43 -5.65 1.32
N ARG A 191 9.50 -6.80 1.99
CA ARG A 191 10.76 -7.49 2.27
C ARG A 191 11.50 -7.86 0.99
N LYS A 192 10.79 -8.47 0.03
CA LYS A 192 11.37 -8.81 -1.27
C LYS A 192 11.92 -7.58 -2.02
N THR A 193 11.18 -6.49 -2.04
CA THR A 193 11.65 -5.25 -2.69
C THR A 193 12.82 -4.60 -1.95
N ASP A 194 12.89 -4.73 -0.63
CA ASP A 194 14.03 -4.28 0.16
C ASP A 194 15.28 -5.12 -0.12
N ASP A 195 15.14 -6.43 -0.23
CA ASP A 195 16.25 -7.33 -0.60
C ASP A 195 16.77 -7.00 -2.01
N GLU A 196 15.87 -6.79 -2.98
CA GLU A 196 16.25 -6.38 -4.34
C GLU A 196 16.93 -5.02 -4.37
N LEU A 197 16.50 -4.07 -3.53
CA LEU A 197 17.12 -2.74 -3.42
C LEU A 197 18.54 -2.81 -2.86
N GLN A 198 18.83 -3.80 -2.01
CA GLN A 198 20.11 -3.98 -1.37
C GLN A 198 21.08 -4.88 -2.16
N LEU A 199 20.71 -5.32 -3.37
CA LEU A 199 21.62 -6.12 -4.22
C LEU A 199 22.92 -5.36 -4.47
N GLY A 200 24.05 -6.03 -4.23
CA GLY A 200 25.39 -5.46 -4.38
C GLY A 200 25.85 -4.58 -3.21
N ILE A 201 25.03 -4.43 -2.15
CA ILE A 201 25.40 -3.72 -0.92
C ILE A 201 25.75 -4.75 0.15
N SER A 202 26.94 -4.66 0.72
CA SER A 202 27.34 -5.54 1.82
C SER A 202 26.57 -5.22 3.10
N HIS A 203 26.52 -6.16 4.03
CA HIS A 203 25.86 -5.97 5.32
C HIS A 203 26.44 -4.78 6.13
N ALA A 204 27.76 -4.57 6.04
CA ALA A 204 28.41 -3.43 6.68
C ALA A 204 27.98 -2.10 6.07
N GLU A 205 27.96 -2.00 4.73
CA GLU A 205 27.50 -0.80 4.02
C GLU A 205 26.01 -0.51 4.27
N ALA A 206 25.15 -1.54 4.28
CA ALA A 206 23.74 -1.40 4.63
C ALA A 206 23.57 -0.89 6.07
N GLY A 207 24.41 -1.35 7.01
CA GLY A 207 24.44 -0.86 8.39
C GLY A 207 24.85 0.61 8.48
N GLN A 208 25.88 1.01 7.75
CA GLN A 208 26.33 2.41 7.66
C GLN A 208 25.25 3.32 7.04
N LEU A 209 24.67 2.89 5.92
CA LEU A 209 23.59 3.62 5.25
C LEU A 209 22.40 3.84 6.21
N ARG A 210 21.98 2.79 6.93
CA ARG A 210 20.90 2.91 7.92
C ARG A 210 21.21 3.94 8.99
N THR A 211 22.43 3.92 9.53
CA THR A 211 22.87 4.88 10.55
C THR A 211 22.83 6.31 10.03
N LEU A 212 23.33 6.54 8.82
CA LEU A 212 23.33 7.86 8.18
C LEU A 212 21.90 8.34 7.90
N LEU A 213 21.02 7.49 7.38
CA LEU A 213 19.60 7.83 7.16
C LEU A 213 18.88 8.17 8.46
N CYS A 214 19.14 7.44 9.56
CA CYS A 214 18.58 7.76 10.87
C CYS A 214 19.03 9.15 11.36
N ARG A 215 20.29 9.51 11.14
CA ARG A 215 20.81 10.85 11.49
C ARG A 215 20.16 11.94 10.65
N LEU A 216 20.00 11.75 9.34
CA LEU A 216 19.29 12.68 8.45
C LEU A 216 17.84 12.87 8.87
N LEU A 217 17.14 11.77 9.20
CA LEU A 217 15.76 11.84 9.71
C LEU A 217 15.67 12.61 11.03
N SER A 218 16.63 12.41 11.96
CA SER A 218 16.68 13.13 13.21
C SER A 218 16.86 14.65 12.98
N ASN A 219 17.81 15.02 12.11
CA ASN A 219 18.06 16.41 11.76
C ASN A 219 16.81 17.09 11.16
N LEU A 220 16.13 16.39 10.25
CA LEU A 220 14.89 16.92 9.64
C LEU A 220 13.78 17.11 10.68
N ARG A 221 13.59 16.16 11.59
CA ARG A 221 12.59 16.26 12.67
C ARG A 221 12.88 17.45 13.58
N SER A 222 14.12 17.62 14.03
CA SER A 222 14.53 18.76 14.86
C SER A 222 14.23 20.09 14.16
N ARG A 223 14.52 20.20 12.86
CA ARG A 223 14.23 21.43 12.10
C ARG A 223 12.73 21.68 11.94
N LEU A 224 11.92 20.65 11.74
CA LEU A 224 10.46 20.78 11.67
C LEU A 224 9.84 21.15 13.02
N ASP A 225 10.44 20.72 14.13
CA ASP A 225 10.00 21.09 15.49
C ASP A 225 10.38 22.52 15.86
N GLU A 226 11.49 23.04 15.32
CA GLU A 226 11.90 24.47 15.46
C GLU A 226 10.93 25.42 14.74
N PHE A 227 10.27 24.96 13.66
CA PHE A 227 9.27 25.71 12.91
C PHE A 227 7.89 25.04 13.04
N PRO A 228 7.22 25.13 14.19
CA PRO A 228 5.89 24.58 14.33
C PRO A 228 4.97 25.29 13.34
N SER A 229 4.44 24.52 12.38
CA SER A 229 3.40 25.03 11.49
C SER A 229 2.32 25.67 12.34
N SER A 230 1.93 26.91 12.04
CA SER A 230 0.87 27.66 12.70
C SER A 230 -0.51 26.98 12.66
N GLU A 231 -0.61 25.79 12.11
CA GLU A 231 -1.78 24.90 11.98
C GLU A 231 -1.75 23.67 12.88
N ARG A 232 -0.89 23.60 13.92
CA ARG A 232 -1.09 22.55 14.93
C ARG A 232 -2.39 22.87 15.66
N ILE A 233 -3.48 22.34 15.15
CA ILE A 233 -4.75 22.21 15.85
C ILE A 233 -4.43 21.77 17.28
N ARG A 234 -4.84 22.61 18.23
CA ARG A 234 -4.72 22.41 19.68
C ARG A 234 -5.07 20.98 20.02
N THR A 235 -4.09 20.13 20.21
CA THR A 235 -4.24 18.89 20.93
C THR A 235 -4.57 19.25 22.36
N ARG A 236 -5.86 19.20 22.72
CA ARG A 236 -6.25 19.13 24.13
C ARG A 236 -5.56 17.91 24.72
N ARG A 237 -4.57 18.16 25.56
CA ARG A 237 -4.07 17.15 26.48
C ARG A 237 -5.25 16.74 27.35
N TYR A 238 -5.65 15.50 27.22
CA TYR A 238 -6.44 14.84 28.25
C TYR A 238 -5.44 14.46 29.35
N THR A 239 -5.46 15.24 30.43
CA THR A 239 -5.02 14.82 31.77
C THR A 239 -6.13 14.03 32.40
#